data_0154b86017be050a61871e281ed8f6a4
#
_entry.id   0154b86017be050a61871e281ed8f6a4
#
_cell.length_a   1.000
_cell.length_b   1.000
_cell.length_c   1.000
_cell.angle_alpha   90.00
_cell.angle_beta   90.00
_cell.angle_gamma   90.00
#
_symmetry.space_group_name_H-M   'P 1'
#
loop_
_entity.id
_entity.type
_entity.pdbx_description
1 polymer ?
#
loop_
_entity_poly.entity_id
_entity_poly.type
_entity_poly.pdbx_seq_one_letter_code
_entity_poly.pdbx_strand_id
1 'polypeptide(L)'
;PDVVWTPRNGGHWIAIRGLNAYSRMSDGRLPKGPLHAIVNAAFGLQRDLDLCAHVYGEGAGARSDIARLSKLVAEAARQGDAEALRIYREAGAELAAIADALRIALGFDAGEHVPVSWSGGAFSAGELLLAPFRDGLHAACPGFELRAPLHEPHIGAALYAMRHPAAPQR
;
A
#
# COMPACT_ATOMS: atom_id res chain seq x y z
N PRO A 1 -5.34 -3.30 -22.65
CA PRO A 1 -4.18 -3.64 -21.84
C PRO A 1 -4.68 -3.98 -20.46
N ASP A 2 -4.47 -5.25 -20.08
CA ASP A 2 -4.91 -5.78 -18.80
C ASP A 2 -4.14 -5.06 -17.70
N VAL A 3 -4.87 -4.42 -16.81
CA VAL A 3 -4.27 -3.82 -15.61
C VAL A 3 -3.73 -4.98 -14.77
N VAL A 4 -2.42 -5.17 -14.80
CA VAL A 4 -1.76 -6.15 -13.95
C VAL A 4 -1.89 -5.67 -12.51
N TRP A 5 -2.89 -6.22 -11.81
CA TRP A 5 -3.05 -6.00 -10.39
C TRP A 5 -1.93 -6.74 -9.65
N THR A 6 -0.97 -6.01 -9.06
CA THR A 6 0.04 -6.63 -8.20
C THR A 6 -0.39 -6.50 -6.74
N PRO A 7 -0.51 -7.62 -6.00
CA PRO A 7 -0.93 -7.61 -4.61
C PRO A 7 0.09 -6.98 -3.64
N ARG A 8 1.23 -6.52 -4.14
CA ARG A 8 2.36 -6.08 -3.31
C ARG A 8 2.22 -4.69 -2.67
N ASN A 9 1.26 -3.85 -3.09
CA ASN A 9 1.22 -2.43 -2.68
C ASN A 9 -0.10 -1.99 -2.07
N GLY A 10 -1.03 -2.92 -1.85
CA GLY A 10 -2.30 -2.66 -1.17
C GLY A 10 -2.16 -2.71 0.36
N GLY A 11 -3.24 -2.37 1.06
CA GLY A 11 -3.31 -2.48 2.51
C GLY A 11 -2.95 -3.87 3.03
N HIS A 12 -3.19 -4.92 2.26
CA HIS A 12 -2.76 -6.29 2.59
C HIS A 12 -1.22 -6.41 2.70
N TRP A 13 -0.49 -5.91 1.70
CA TRP A 13 0.97 -5.96 1.73
C TRP A 13 1.56 -5.19 2.92
N ILE A 14 1.05 -3.98 3.20
CA ILE A 14 1.45 -3.16 4.34
C ILE A 14 1.18 -3.92 5.65
N ALA A 15 0.02 -4.56 5.77
CA ALA A 15 -0.34 -5.35 6.94
C ALA A 15 0.60 -6.55 7.16
N ILE A 16 0.91 -7.30 6.10
CA ILE A 16 1.82 -8.45 6.18
C ILE A 16 3.25 -8.01 6.52
N ARG A 17 3.72 -6.89 5.97
CA ARG A 17 5.01 -6.31 6.34
C ARG A 17 5.03 -5.84 7.80
N GLY A 18 3.93 -5.23 8.27
CA GLY A 18 3.76 -4.85 9.67
C GLY A 18 3.79 -6.05 10.62
N LEU A 19 3.10 -7.13 10.26
CA LEU A 19 3.13 -8.38 11.01
C LEU A 19 4.53 -8.99 11.07
N ASN A 20 5.26 -8.98 9.96
CA ASN A 20 6.66 -9.43 9.93
C ASN A 20 7.56 -8.58 10.84
N ALA A 21 7.42 -7.25 10.78
CA ALA A 21 8.16 -6.35 11.66
C ALA A 21 7.83 -6.60 13.14
N TYR A 22 6.54 -6.73 13.48
CA TYR A 22 6.10 -7.09 14.82
C TYR A 22 6.73 -8.40 15.32
N SER A 23 6.70 -9.46 14.50
CA SER A 23 7.29 -10.75 14.85
C SER A 23 8.79 -10.64 15.14
N ARG A 24 9.51 -9.84 14.34
CA ARG A 24 10.94 -9.57 14.54
C ARG A 24 11.23 -8.69 15.77
N MET A 25 10.30 -7.85 16.16
CA MET A 25 10.36 -7.11 17.42
C MET A 25 10.13 -8.04 18.62
N SER A 26 9.22 -9.02 18.46
CA SER A 26 8.87 -9.97 19.51
C SER A 26 10.01 -10.94 19.85
N ASP A 27 10.76 -11.38 18.85
CA ASP A 27 11.88 -12.31 19.03
C ASP A 27 13.25 -11.63 19.19
N GLY A 28 13.29 -10.30 19.25
CA GLY A 28 14.50 -9.51 19.54
C GLY A 28 15.39 -9.22 18.32
N ARG A 29 14.97 -9.59 17.09
CA ARG A 29 15.69 -9.23 15.84
C ARG A 29 15.54 -7.76 15.46
N LEU A 30 14.52 -7.08 15.99
CA LEU A 30 14.31 -5.63 15.87
C LEU A 30 14.02 -5.03 17.24
N PRO A 31 14.37 -3.77 17.49
CA PRO A 31 13.99 -3.10 18.72
C PRO A 31 12.47 -2.92 18.78
N LYS A 32 11.87 -3.12 19.95
CA LYS A 32 10.45 -2.87 20.20
C LYS A 32 10.18 -1.37 20.14
N GLY A 33 9.36 -0.97 19.18
CA GLY A 33 8.96 0.41 18.93
C GLY A 33 7.45 0.63 19.10
N PRO A 34 6.94 1.80 18.68
CA PRO A 34 5.52 2.11 18.68
C PRO A 34 4.64 1.04 18.01
N LEU A 35 5.09 0.44 16.91
CA LEU A 35 4.34 -0.63 16.23
C LEU A 35 4.06 -1.81 17.15
N HIS A 36 5.04 -2.25 17.94
CA HIS A 36 4.86 -3.36 18.88
C HIS A 36 3.81 -3.02 19.95
N ALA A 37 3.91 -1.84 20.57
CA ALA A 37 2.98 -1.40 21.60
C ALA A 37 1.53 -1.25 21.08
N ILE A 38 1.39 -0.65 19.89
CA ILE A 38 0.09 -0.43 19.25
C ILE A 38 -0.59 -1.76 18.90
N VAL A 39 0.16 -2.73 18.36
CA VAL A 39 -0.40 -4.06 18.03
C VAL A 39 -0.82 -4.79 19.31
N ASN A 40 0.02 -4.80 20.36
CA ASN A 40 -0.34 -5.42 21.63
C ASN A 40 -1.61 -4.84 22.23
N ALA A 41 -1.72 -3.51 22.26
CA ALA A 41 -2.91 -2.83 22.77
C ALA A 41 -4.17 -3.14 21.93
N ALA A 42 -4.04 -3.12 20.60
CA ALA A 42 -5.16 -3.32 19.70
C ALA A 42 -5.74 -4.73 19.75
N PHE A 43 -4.91 -5.74 19.97
CA PHE A 43 -5.34 -7.14 20.07
C PHE A 43 -5.45 -7.65 21.52
N GLY A 44 -5.16 -6.83 22.53
CA GLY A 44 -5.24 -7.20 23.95
C GLY A 44 -4.26 -8.31 24.32
N LEU A 45 -3.07 -8.36 23.67
CA LEU A 45 -2.14 -9.46 23.84
C LEU A 45 -1.48 -9.43 25.22
N GLN A 46 -1.47 -10.58 25.89
CA GLN A 46 -0.72 -10.77 27.14
C GLN A 46 0.73 -11.21 26.87
N ARG A 47 0.94 -11.93 25.79
CA ARG A 47 2.23 -12.38 25.28
C ARG A 47 2.28 -12.13 23.79
N ASP A 48 3.45 -11.80 23.26
CA ASP A 48 3.63 -11.49 21.83
C ASP A 48 3.16 -12.64 20.93
N LEU A 49 3.36 -13.90 21.35
CA LEU A 49 2.94 -15.10 20.60
C LEU A 49 1.41 -15.27 20.51
N ASP A 50 0.65 -14.62 21.37
CA ASP A 50 -0.82 -14.70 21.33
C ASP A 50 -1.39 -14.09 20.03
N LEU A 51 -0.61 -13.25 19.33
CA LEU A 51 -0.97 -12.75 18.01
C LEU A 51 -1.15 -13.88 16.98
N CYS A 52 -0.42 -14.99 17.12
CA CYS A 52 -0.56 -16.14 16.22
C CYS A 52 -2.00 -16.71 16.22
N ALA A 53 -2.67 -16.72 17.38
CA ALA A 53 -4.06 -17.17 17.47
C ALA A 53 -5.01 -16.24 16.69
N HIS A 54 -4.74 -14.93 16.68
CA HIS A 54 -5.52 -13.96 15.89
C HIS A 54 -5.27 -14.05 14.38
N VAL A 55 -4.07 -14.48 13.97
CA VAL A 55 -3.68 -14.54 12.56
C VAL A 55 -3.99 -15.90 11.93
N TYR A 56 -3.86 -16.99 12.69
CA TYR A 56 -3.95 -18.37 12.20
C TYR A 56 -5.03 -19.22 12.87
N GLY A 57 -5.75 -18.69 13.87
CA GLY A 57 -6.83 -19.40 14.57
C GLY A 57 -8.07 -19.62 13.69
N GLU A 58 -9.02 -20.44 14.17
CA GLU A 58 -10.31 -20.65 13.49
C GLU A 58 -11.05 -19.31 13.37
N GLY A 59 -11.41 -18.93 12.14
CA GLY A 59 -12.00 -17.61 11.83
C GLY A 59 -10.98 -16.48 11.67
N ALA A 60 -9.68 -16.74 11.85
CA ALA A 60 -8.62 -15.77 11.67
C ALA A 60 -8.33 -15.48 10.18
N GLY A 61 -7.71 -14.33 9.92
CA GLY A 61 -7.34 -13.95 8.56
C GLY A 61 -8.48 -13.34 7.75
N ALA A 62 -9.58 -12.96 8.41
CA ALA A 62 -10.64 -12.20 7.76
C ALA A 62 -10.05 -10.91 7.15
N ARG A 63 -10.59 -10.47 6.00
CA ARG A 63 -10.19 -9.19 5.36
C ARG A 63 -10.20 -8.01 6.34
N SER A 64 -11.07 -8.06 7.36
CA SER A 64 -11.16 -7.09 8.45
C SER A 64 -9.90 -6.99 9.29
N ASP A 65 -9.28 -8.12 9.64
CA ASP A 65 -8.09 -8.15 10.51
C ASP A 65 -6.86 -7.65 9.78
N ILE A 66 -6.74 -8.00 8.49
CA ILE A 66 -5.70 -7.48 7.62
C ILE A 66 -5.85 -5.97 7.41
N ALA A 67 -7.09 -5.50 7.18
CA ALA A 67 -7.37 -4.07 7.08
C ALA A 67 -7.08 -3.33 8.39
N ARG A 68 -7.36 -3.96 9.53
CA ARG A 68 -7.02 -3.43 10.85
C ARG A 68 -5.51 -3.30 11.03
N LEU A 69 -4.74 -4.34 10.74
CA LEU A 69 -3.27 -4.32 10.83
C LEU A 69 -2.66 -3.20 9.97
N SER A 70 -3.14 -3.01 8.75
CA SER A 70 -2.68 -1.91 7.89
C SER A 70 -2.87 -0.53 8.54
N LYS A 71 -4.00 -0.31 9.23
CA LYS A 71 -4.26 0.93 9.97
C LYS A 71 -3.32 1.11 11.17
N LEU A 72 -3.00 0.01 11.88
CA LEU A 72 -2.07 0.05 13.01
C LEU A 72 -0.65 0.38 12.54
N VAL A 73 -0.22 -0.11 11.37
CA VAL A 73 1.07 0.27 10.76
C VAL A 73 1.08 1.77 10.43
N ALA A 74 -0.02 2.32 9.91
CA ALA A 74 -0.13 3.75 9.64
C ALA A 74 -0.05 4.58 10.92
N GLU A 75 -0.70 4.13 11.98
CA GLU A 75 -0.64 4.78 13.29
C GLU A 75 0.78 4.76 13.87
N ALA A 76 1.45 3.62 13.82
CA ALA A 76 2.84 3.49 14.24
C ALA A 76 3.78 4.42 13.45
N ALA A 77 3.59 4.52 12.12
CA ALA A 77 4.37 5.41 11.28
C ALA A 77 4.16 6.89 11.67
N ARG A 78 2.92 7.30 12.01
CA ARG A 78 2.63 8.67 12.51
C ARG A 78 3.30 8.94 13.85
N GLN A 79 3.52 7.92 14.68
CA GLN A 79 4.25 8.01 15.93
C GLN A 79 5.79 7.88 15.76
N GLY A 80 6.28 7.84 14.52
CA GLY A 80 7.70 7.82 14.21
C GLY A 80 8.36 6.43 14.30
N ASP A 81 7.57 5.34 14.27
CA ASP A 81 8.14 3.99 14.23
C ASP A 81 8.99 3.78 12.98
N ALA A 82 10.26 3.46 13.16
CA ALA A 82 11.23 3.37 12.07
C ALA A 82 10.88 2.28 11.05
N GLU A 83 10.38 1.13 11.52
CA GLU A 83 10.00 0.02 10.64
C GLU A 83 8.70 0.30 9.90
N ALA A 84 7.72 0.92 10.56
CA ALA A 84 6.49 1.34 9.91
C ALA A 84 6.76 2.39 8.82
N LEU A 85 7.62 3.36 9.07
CA LEU A 85 8.07 4.34 8.08
C LEU A 85 8.83 3.67 6.92
N ARG A 86 9.69 2.68 7.21
CA ARG A 86 10.39 1.90 6.19
C ARG A 86 9.41 1.16 5.28
N ILE A 87 8.37 0.53 5.86
CA ILE A 87 7.33 -0.16 5.10
C ILE A 87 6.64 0.79 4.11
N TYR A 88 6.30 2.00 4.53
CA TYR A 88 5.68 2.99 3.64
C TYR A 88 6.63 3.50 2.55
N ARG A 89 7.93 3.67 2.85
CA ARG A 89 8.94 4.02 1.83
C ARG A 89 9.07 2.91 0.78
N GLU A 90 9.12 1.65 1.19
CA GLU A 90 9.17 0.51 0.26
C GLU A 90 7.89 0.45 -0.58
N ALA A 91 6.72 0.63 0.01
CA ALA A 91 5.45 0.64 -0.73
C ALA A 91 5.40 1.74 -1.79
N GLY A 92 5.87 2.94 -1.46
CA GLY A 92 5.94 4.06 -2.42
C GLY A 92 6.90 3.78 -3.57
N ALA A 93 8.08 3.22 -3.28
CA ALA A 93 9.06 2.85 -4.29
C ALA A 93 8.53 1.77 -5.24
N GLU A 94 7.85 0.75 -4.74
CA GLU A 94 7.23 -0.29 -5.57
C GLU A 94 6.11 0.29 -6.47
N LEU A 95 5.29 1.21 -5.96
CA LEU A 95 4.28 1.89 -6.79
C LEU A 95 4.93 2.69 -7.92
N ALA A 96 6.03 3.38 -7.63
CA ALA A 96 6.77 4.12 -8.63
C ALA A 96 7.39 3.20 -9.70
N ALA A 97 7.93 2.06 -9.29
CA ALA A 97 8.46 1.06 -10.22
C ALA A 97 7.39 0.49 -11.16
N ILE A 98 6.16 0.28 -10.64
CA ILE A 98 5.01 -0.13 -11.47
C ILE A 98 4.67 0.97 -12.50
N ALA A 99 4.60 2.23 -12.07
CA ALA A 99 4.30 3.34 -12.96
C ALA A 99 5.37 3.48 -14.06
N ASP A 100 6.64 3.32 -13.72
CA ASP A 100 7.72 3.40 -14.70
C ASP A 100 7.71 2.21 -15.68
N ALA A 101 7.45 1.01 -15.21
CA ALA A 101 7.27 -0.15 -16.07
C ALA A 101 6.12 0.04 -17.08
N LEU A 102 5.00 0.64 -16.62
CA LEU A 102 3.88 0.98 -17.50
C LEU A 102 4.25 2.08 -18.51
N ARG A 103 4.97 3.12 -18.09
CA ARG A 103 5.47 4.17 -18.97
C ARG A 103 6.28 3.58 -20.11
N ILE A 104 7.23 2.70 -19.79
CA ILE A 104 8.08 2.02 -20.78
C ILE A 104 7.24 1.14 -21.70
N ALA A 105 6.33 0.33 -21.15
CA ALA A 105 5.49 -0.59 -21.92
C ALA A 105 4.54 0.15 -22.88
N LEU A 106 4.12 1.37 -22.53
CA LEU A 106 3.27 2.22 -23.38
C LEU A 106 4.05 3.08 -24.37
N GLY A 107 5.38 3.03 -24.34
CA GLY A 107 6.26 3.74 -25.30
C GLY A 107 6.45 5.23 -25.02
N PHE A 108 6.18 5.72 -23.78
CA PHE A 108 6.46 7.10 -23.40
C PHE A 108 7.96 7.30 -23.20
N ASP A 109 8.52 8.35 -23.82
CA ASP A 109 9.90 8.74 -23.62
C ASP A 109 10.14 9.36 -22.23
N ALA A 110 11.41 9.34 -21.78
CA ALA A 110 11.78 9.87 -20.46
C ALA A 110 11.53 11.39 -20.30
N GLY A 111 11.46 12.14 -21.40
CA GLY A 111 11.16 13.58 -21.40
C GLY A 111 9.70 13.93 -21.56
N GLU A 112 8.84 12.95 -21.80
CA GLU A 112 7.41 13.19 -21.97
C GLU A 112 6.71 13.43 -20.61
N HIS A 113 5.72 14.29 -20.64
CA HIS A 113 4.88 14.57 -19.47
C HIS A 113 3.86 13.44 -19.29
N VAL A 114 3.99 12.68 -18.20
CA VAL A 114 3.14 11.51 -17.87
C VAL A 114 2.39 11.77 -16.58
N PRO A 115 1.09 12.11 -16.64
CA PRO A 115 0.28 12.26 -15.44
C PRO A 115 -0.03 10.90 -14.83
N VAL A 116 0.22 10.77 -13.53
CA VAL A 116 -0.08 9.59 -12.71
C VAL A 116 -1.08 9.95 -11.64
N SER A 117 -2.07 9.10 -11.42
CA SER A 117 -3.03 9.26 -10.35
C SER A 117 -3.12 8.00 -9.50
N TRP A 118 -3.75 8.09 -8.35
CA TRP A 118 -3.85 6.96 -7.41
C TRP A 118 -5.29 6.60 -7.08
N SER A 119 -5.49 5.34 -6.70
CA SER A 119 -6.77 4.83 -6.23
C SER A 119 -6.56 3.67 -5.26
N GLY A 120 -7.45 3.53 -4.29
CA GLY A 120 -7.46 2.41 -3.34
C GLY A 120 -7.23 2.80 -1.90
N GLY A 121 -7.65 1.91 -0.99
CA GLY A 121 -7.69 2.17 0.45
C GLY A 121 -6.33 2.40 1.11
N ALA A 122 -5.21 1.94 0.53
CA ALA A 122 -3.88 2.19 1.07
C ALA A 122 -3.53 3.69 1.09
N PHE A 123 -4.05 4.46 0.15
CA PHE A 123 -3.82 5.90 0.07
C PHE A 123 -4.56 6.72 1.14
N SER A 124 -5.44 6.09 1.93
CA SER A 124 -6.00 6.72 3.13
C SER A 124 -4.94 7.04 4.19
N ALA A 125 -3.73 6.48 4.07
CA ALA A 125 -2.57 6.84 4.88
C ALA A 125 -2.04 8.25 4.58
N GLY A 126 -2.47 8.88 3.48
CA GLY A 126 -2.07 10.24 3.07
C GLY A 126 -0.59 10.31 2.71
N GLU A 127 0.09 11.36 3.20
CA GLU A 127 1.50 11.62 2.87
C GLU A 127 2.46 10.53 3.32
N LEU A 128 2.09 9.65 4.25
CA LEU A 128 2.91 8.47 4.58
C LEU A 128 3.20 7.61 3.33
N LEU A 129 2.23 7.50 2.40
CA LEU A 129 2.41 6.77 1.15
C LEU A 129 2.64 7.68 -0.04
N LEU A 130 1.96 8.82 -0.11
CA LEU A 130 2.04 9.72 -1.25
C LEU A 130 3.42 10.38 -1.39
N ALA A 131 4.08 10.77 -0.29
CA ALA A 131 5.40 11.37 -0.35
C ALA A 131 6.44 10.39 -0.94
N PRO A 132 6.66 9.18 -0.39
CA PRO A 132 7.62 8.25 -0.96
C PRO A 132 7.23 7.77 -2.38
N PHE A 133 5.94 7.73 -2.72
CA PHE A 133 5.51 7.43 -4.09
C PHE A 133 5.92 8.56 -5.05
N ARG A 134 5.68 9.81 -4.69
CA ARG A 134 6.09 10.99 -5.47
C ARG A 134 7.60 11.04 -5.67
N ASP A 135 8.35 10.82 -4.59
CA ASP A 135 9.82 10.79 -4.64
C ASP A 135 10.33 9.68 -5.56
N GLY A 136 9.74 8.49 -5.48
CA GLY A 136 10.06 7.37 -6.35
C GLY A 136 9.75 7.65 -7.82
N LEU A 137 8.61 8.28 -8.12
CA LEU A 137 8.26 8.70 -9.49
C LEU A 137 9.28 9.68 -10.05
N HIS A 138 9.64 10.73 -9.29
CA HIS A 138 10.63 11.72 -9.74
C HIS A 138 12.02 11.11 -9.94
N ALA A 139 12.39 10.14 -9.10
CA ALA A 139 13.66 9.43 -9.25
C ALA A 139 13.68 8.53 -10.49
N ALA A 140 12.55 7.91 -10.84
CA ALA A 140 12.43 7.02 -12.01
C ALA A 140 12.40 7.83 -13.34
N CYS A 141 11.57 8.87 -13.38
CA CYS A 141 11.44 9.72 -14.57
C CYS A 141 10.97 11.13 -14.19
N PRO A 142 11.72 12.18 -14.54
CA PRO A 142 11.33 13.58 -14.25
C PRO A 142 10.02 14.03 -14.92
N GLY A 143 9.59 13.34 -15.98
CA GLY A 143 8.34 13.63 -16.68
C GLY A 143 7.07 13.20 -15.94
N PHE A 144 7.19 12.44 -14.87
CA PHE A 144 6.03 12.04 -14.07
C PHE A 144 5.44 13.22 -13.26
N GLU A 145 4.13 13.36 -13.33
CA GLU A 145 3.37 14.28 -12.50
C GLU A 145 2.31 13.54 -11.69
N LEU A 146 2.47 13.48 -10.37
CA LEU A 146 1.47 12.87 -9.48
C LEU A 146 0.31 13.85 -9.25
N ARG A 147 -0.87 13.49 -9.73
CA ARG A 147 -2.10 14.30 -9.65
C ARG A 147 -3.16 13.64 -8.80
N ALA A 148 -3.92 14.43 -8.07
CA ALA A 148 -5.11 13.93 -7.40
C ALA A 148 -6.10 13.32 -8.40
N PRO A 149 -6.80 12.22 -8.05
CA PRO A 149 -7.80 11.63 -8.92
C PRO A 149 -8.93 12.61 -9.21
N LEU A 150 -9.33 12.72 -10.48
CA LEU A 150 -10.42 13.63 -10.90
C LEU A 150 -11.80 13.14 -10.45
N HIS A 151 -11.95 11.83 -10.31
CA HIS A 151 -13.20 11.18 -9.97
C HIS A 151 -12.98 10.05 -8.96
N GLU A 152 -14.02 9.76 -8.20
CA GLU A 152 -14.07 8.52 -7.43
C GLU A 152 -13.93 7.30 -8.34
N PRO A 153 -13.32 6.18 -7.88
CA PRO A 153 -13.02 5.02 -8.73
C PRO A 153 -14.22 4.46 -9.50
N HIS A 154 -15.40 4.45 -8.90
CA HIS A 154 -16.62 3.95 -9.55
C HIS A 154 -17.12 4.89 -10.68
N ILE A 155 -16.96 6.20 -10.52
CA ILE A 155 -17.28 7.19 -11.58
C ILE A 155 -16.31 7.04 -12.74
N GLY A 156 -14.99 6.92 -12.43
CA GLY A 156 -13.95 6.69 -13.46
C GLY A 156 -14.23 5.42 -14.26
N ALA A 157 -14.59 4.33 -13.60
CA ALA A 157 -14.94 3.07 -14.25
C ALA A 157 -16.19 3.22 -15.15
N ALA A 158 -17.23 3.92 -14.69
CA ALA A 158 -18.43 4.17 -15.49
C ALA A 158 -18.12 5.00 -16.75
N LEU A 159 -17.34 6.07 -16.61
CA LEU A 159 -16.93 6.91 -17.75
C LEU A 159 -16.07 6.13 -18.75
N TYR A 160 -15.18 5.26 -18.27
CA TYR A 160 -14.39 4.39 -19.13
C TYR A 160 -15.27 3.42 -19.92
N ALA A 161 -16.23 2.77 -19.25
CA ALA A 161 -17.16 1.84 -19.90
C ALA A 161 -18.05 2.53 -20.96
N MET A 162 -18.45 3.78 -20.72
CA MET A 162 -19.22 4.57 -21.70
C MET A 162 -18.40 4.90 -22.96
N ARG A 163 -17.09 5.13 -22.82
CA ARG A 163 -16.19 5.44 -23.94
C ARG A 163 -15.76 4.19 -24.72
N HIS A 164 -15.76 3.03 -24.04
CA HIS A 164 -15.36 1.75 -24.60
C HIS A 164 -16.49 0.72 -24.40
N PRO A 165 -17.64 0.89 -25.07
CA PRO A 165 -18.73 -0.07 -24.96
C PRO A 165 -18.23 -1.43 -25.42
N ALA A 166 -18.45 -2.47 -24.57
CA ALA A 166 -18.08 -3.84 -24.92
C ALA A 166 -18.75 -4.20 -26.25
N ALA A 167 -18.00 -4.81 -27.16
CA ALA A 167 -18.58 -5.36 -28.38
C ALA A 167 -19.67 -6.37 -27.97
N PRO A 168 -20.86 -6.35 -28.62
CA PRO A 168 -21.92 -7.29 -28.30
C PRO A 168 -21.37 -8.71 -28.44
N GLN A 169 -21.49 -9.51 -27.38
CA GLN A 169 -21.18 -10.94 -27.43
C GLN A 169 -22.12 -11.58 -28.46
N ARG A 170 -21.55 -12.14 -29.51
CA ARG A 170 -22.27 -12.95 -30.50
C ARG A 170 -22.46 -14.36 -30.00
#